data_f5561dd7ae836ab588e5690fe4ee2908
#
_entry.id   f5561dd7ae836ab588e5690fe4ee2908
#
_cell.length_a   1.000
_cell.length_b   1.000
_cell.length_c   1.000
_cell.angle_alpha   90.00
_cell.angle_beta   90.00
_cell.angle_gamma   90.00
#
_symmetry.space_group_name_H-M   'P 1'
#
loop_
_entity.id
_entity.type
_entity.pdbx_description
1 polymer ?
#
loop_
_entity_poly.entity_id
_entity_poly.type
_entity_poly.pdbx_seq_one_letter_code
_entity_poly.pdbx_strand_id
1 'polypeptide(L)'
;MKVFLNPNCSFGEGASKWEKVKKQLRERIGDFDTEVITSPGEIYHQILKAVTNDDYRLIAAGGDGTVNLILNAIMKLDDPSIITLGAVGLGSSNDFHKPVDPAATIGGIPVRTDFRNAFRYDVIEVKYLDPDGSENIRYCLINASIGITAEGNAIFTSGGHLLKMIQRLSVETAITLSAIKAIITFRDIACRLKIGESEFDAEVSNLGVIKNPHFTGKLCYDTKIEPDDGTIGINLCTDLNLLERINILTALYKHHFSGLPKTRCWKSSSLKVTSNRIFTLEMDGEIVRASIAEFNVIPKKVRCCR
;
A
#
# COMPACT_ATOMS: atom_id res chain seq x y z
N MET A 1 13.41 -0.46 21.63
CA MET A 1 12.92 -0.82 20.30
C MET A 1 11.63 -1.62 20.44
N LYS A 2 10.59 -1.29 19.67
CA LYS A 2 9.25 -1.87 19.82
C LYS A 2 8.80 -2.54 18.52
N VAL A 3 8.31 -3.77 18.61
CA VAL A 3 7.70 -4.51 17.50
C VAL A 3 6.19 -4.55 17.70
N PHE A 4 5.44 -4.15 16.69
CA PHE A 4 3.99 -4.26 16.63
C PHE A 4 3.61 -5.44 15.75
N LEU A 5 3.15 -6.51 16.39
CA LEU A 5 2.82 -7.77 15.73
C LEU A 5 1.33 -7.84 15.38
N ASN A 6 1.02 -8.05 14.11
CA ASN A 6 -0.31 -8.46 13.67
C ASN A 6 -0.35 -9.99 13.50
N PRO A 7 -0.85 -10.75 14.49
CA PRO A 7 -0.86 -12.21 14.43
C PRO A 7 -1.86 -12.75 13.40
N ASN A 8 -2.85 -11.94 13.02
CA ASN A 8 -3.95 -12.33 12.13
C ASN A 8 -3.66 -12.06 10.65
N CYS A 9 -2.53 -11.45 10.32
CA CYS A 9 -2.16 -11.23 8.92
C CYS A 9 -1.97 -12.57 8.19
N SER A 10 -2.00 -12.55 6.86
CA SER A 10 -1.88 -13.77 6.03
C SER A 10 -2.86 -14.87 6.45
N PHE A 11 -4.14 -14.48 6.65
CA PHE A 11 -5.24 -15.41 7.03
C PHE A 11 -5.00 -16.18 8.34
N GLY A 12 -4.34 -15.55 9.32
CA GLY A 12 -4.05 -16.12 10.64
C GLY A 12 -2.70 -16.82 10.74
N GLU A 13 -1.89 -16.82 9.68
CA GLU A 13 -0.53 -17.38 9.69
C GLU A 13 0.52 -16.45 10.32
N GLY A 14 0.18 -15.18 10.56
CA GLY A 14 1.11 -14.17 11.04
C GLY A 14 1.86 -14.59 12.30
N ALA A 15 1.16 -15.16 13.29
CA ALA A 15 1.77 -15.67 14.52
C ALA A 15 2.79 -16.80 14.25
N SER A 16 2.44 -17.77 13.40
CA SER A 16 3.33 -18.88 13.04
C SER A 16 4.57 -18.40 12.28
N LYS A 17 4.40 -17.46 11.34
CA LYS A 17 5.51 -16.85 10.60
C LYS A 17 6.41 -16.04 11.54
N TRP A 18 5.84 -15.32 12.50
CA TRP A 18 6.58 -14.57 13.52
C TRP A 18 7.51 -15.47 14.36
N GLU A 19 7.01 -16.58 14.86
CA GLU A 19 7.83 -17.50 15.66
C GLU A 19 9.04 -18.06 14.88
N LYS A 20 8.93 -18.21 13.56
CA LYS A 20 10.05 -18.64 12.70
C LYS A 20 11.17 -17.59 12.59
N VAL A 21 10.85 -16.30 12.65
CA VAL A 21 11.81 -15.20 12.42
C VAL A 21 12.31 -14.56 13.71
N LYS A 22 11.53 -14.58 14.77
CA LYS A 22 11.73 -13.83 16.01
C LYS A 22 13.12 -14.03 16.63
N LYS A 23 13.60 -15.28 16.69
CA LYS A 23 14.93 -15.60 17.27
C LYS A 23 16.05 -14.99 16.43
N GLN A 24 16.06 -15.25 15.12
CA GLN A 24 17.10 -14.72 14.23
C GLN A 24 17.02 -13.19 14.10
N LEU A 25 15.82 -12.61 14.21
CA LEU A 25 15.67 -11.17 14.24
C LEU A 25 16.36 -10.57 15.48
N ARG A 26 16.18 -11.16 16.68
CA ARG A 26 16.90 -10.73 17.88
C ARG A 26 18.41 -10.82 17.74
N GLU A 27 18.90 -11.88 17.14
CA GLU A 27 20.33 -12.05 16.86
C GLU A 27 20.88 -10.96 15.94
N ARG A 28 20.06 -10.46 14.98
CA ARG A 28 20.47 -9.41 14.01
C ARG A 28 20.42 -7.98 14.58
N ILE A 29 19.37 -7.66 15.33
CA ILE A 29 19.08 -6.25 15.71
C ILE A 29 19.10 -6.00 17.23
N GLY A 30 19.35 -7.03 18.05
CA GLY A 30 19.32 -6.97 19.50
C GLY A 30 17.91 -7.17 20.08
N ASP A 31 17.78 -6.94 21.40
CA ASP A 31 16.51 -7.12 22.10
C ASP A 31 15.45 -6.09 21.72
N PHE A 32 14.22 -6.55 21.72
CA PHE A 32 13.03 -5.73 21.47
C PHE A 32 11.82 -6.27 22.25
N ASP A 33 10.93 -5.35 22.58
CA ASP A 33 9.60 -5.68 23.09
C ASP A 33 8.62 -5.92 21.95
N THR A 34 7.72 -6.89 22.16
CA THR A 34 6.67 -7.20 21.18
C THR A 34 5.31 -6.84 21.75
N GLU A 35 4.58 -5.98 21.06
CA GLU A 35 3.20 -5.62 21.32
C GLU A 35 2.30 -6.27 20.28
N VAL A 36 1.30 -7.02 20.71
CA VAL A 36 0.33 -7.62 19.80
C VAL A 36 -0.75 -6.61 19.47
N ILE A 37 -1.00 -6.39 18.18
CA ILE A 37 -2.08 -5.52 17.71
C ILE A 37 -3.40 -6.24 17.93
N THR A 38 -4.17 -5.78 18.92
CA THR A 38 -5.51 -6.28 19.25
C THR A 38 -6.59 -5.45 18.57
N SER A 39 -6.38 -4.14 18.46
CA SER A 39 -7.28 -3.19 17.83
C SER A 39 -6.52 -2.10 17.09
N PRO A 40 -6.90 -1.74 15.85
CA PRO A 40 -6.30 -0.63 15.12
C PRO A 40 -6.39 0.71 15.87
N GLY A 41 -7.47 0.94 16.65
CA GLY A 41 -7.67 2.18 17.41
C GLY A 41 -6.66 2.41 18.53
N GLU A 42 -6.03 1.34 19.05
CA GLU A 42 -5.07 1.43 20.15
C GLU A 42 -3.64 1.74 19.71
N ILE A 43 -3.31 1.53 18.43
CA ILE A 43 -1.95 1.66 17.90
C ILE A 43 -1.35 3.04 18.17
N TYR A 44 -2.13 4.10 18.01
CA TYR A 44 -1.63 5.46 18.27
C TYR A 44 -1.17 5.63 19.73
N HIS A 45 -1.97 5.17 20.68
CA HIS A 45 -1.63 5.26 22.12
C HIS A 45 -0.43 4.38 22.47
N GLN A 46 -0.31 3.21 21.84
CA GLN A 46 0.83 2.31 22.03
C GLN A 46 2.13 2.93 21.46
N ILE A 47 2.06 3.60 20.31
CA ILE A 47 3.20 4.33 19.73
C ILE A 47 3.56 5.53 20.61
N LEU A 48 2.58 6.31 21.08
CA LEU A 48 2.82 7.42 21.97
C LEU A 48 3.52 6.98 23.26
N LYS A 49 3.10 5.83 23.83
CA LYS A 49 3.77 5.23 24.99
C LYS A 49 5.21 4.79 24.66
N ALA A 50 5.46 4.23 23.47
CA ALA A 50 6.82 3.88 23.06
C ALA A 50 7.71 5.12 22.96
N VAL A 51 7.22 6.21 22.34
CA VAL A 51 7.92 7.49 22.21
C VAL A 51 8.21 8.10 23.60
N THR A 52 7.27 8.04 24.52
CA THR A 52 7.46 8.52 25.91
C THR A 52 8.56 7.73 26.66
N ASN A 53 8.83 6.50 26.26
CA ASN A 53 9.90 5.65 26.78
C ASN A 53 11.17 5.68 25.92
N ASP A 54 11.37 6.72 25.09
CA ASP A 54 12.50 6.89 24.18
C ASP A 54 12.69 5.76 23.14
N ASP A 55 11.61 5.01 22.84
CA ASP A 55 11.60 3.97 21.82
C ASP A 55 11.21 4.56 20.46
N TYR A 56 12.18 5.13 19.76
CA TYR A 56 11.98 5.74 18.41
C TYR A 56 12.17 4.75 17.25
N ARG A 57 12.54 3.51 17.52
CA ARG A 57 12.68 2.44 16.52
C ARG A 57 11.51 1.48 16.62
N LEU A 58 10.59 1.58 15.65
CA LEU A 58 9.37 0.78 15.58
C LEU A 58 9.46 -0.22 14.43
N ILE A 59 8.95 -1.41 14.61
CA ILE A 59 8.91 -2.47 13.59
C ILE A 59 7.47 -2.91 13.40
N ALA A 60 6.98 -2.81 12.15
CA ALA A 60 5.72 -3.38 11.72
C ALA A 60 5.91 -4.86 11.38
N ALA A 61 5.48 -5.78 12.24
CA ALA A 61 5.50 -7.21 11.96
C ALA A 61 4.13 -7.66 11.46
N GLY A 62 3.96 -7.66 10.14
CA GLY A 62 2.68 -7.94 9.48
C GLY A 62 2.77 -7.82 7.97
N GLY A 63 1.65 -7.57 7.28
CA GLY A 63 1.60 -7.24 5.85
C GLY A 63 1.58 -5.73 5.62
N ASP A 64 1.37 -5.32 4.35
CA ASP A 64 1.35 -3.92 3.92
C ASP A 64 0.33 -3.08 4.69
N GLY A 65 -0.87 -3.61 4.96
CA GLY A 65 -1.87 -2.95 5.81
C GLY A 65 -1.40 -2.72 7.26
N THR A 66 -0.50 -3.57 7.81
CA THR A 66 0.09 -3.34 9.13
C THR A 66 1.11 -2.21 9.09
N VAL A 67 1.92 -2.14 8.03
CA VAL A 67 2.84 -1.01 7.79
C VAL A 67 2.04 0.29 7.67
N ASN A 68 0.97 0.29 6.88
CA ASN A 68 0.08 1.44 6.70
C ASN A 68 -0.59 1.88 8.01
N LEU A 69 -1.09 0.94 8.81
CA LEU A 69 -1.70 1.24 10.11
C LEU A 69 -0.71 1.96 11.05
N ILE A 70 0.52 1.47 11.12
CA ILE A 70 1.57 2.08 11.96
C ILE A 70 2.00 3.44 11.38
N LEU A 71 2.16 3.55 10.06
CA LEU A 71 2.42 4.83 9.40
C LEU A 71 1.38 5.88 9.78
N ASN A 72 0.08 5.55 9.62
CA ASN A 72 -1.00 6.48 9.91
C ASN A 72 -1.07 6.88 11.39
N ALA A 73 -0.61 6.03 12.30
CA ALA A 73 -0.47 6.37 13.71
C ALA A 73 0.77 7.27 13.96
N ILE A 74 1.90 6.99 13.32
CA ILE A 74 3.11 7.85 13.37
C ILE A 74 2.80 9.25 12.85
N MET A 75 2.05 9.36 11.76
CA MET A 75 1.69 10.66 11.16
C MET A 75 0.78 11.54 12.02
N LYS A 76 0.22 11.00 13.12
CA LYS A 76 -0.52 11.77 14.14
C LYS A 76 0.37 12.36 15.24
N LEU A 77 1.66 12.01 15.30
CA LEU A 77 2.61 12.61 16.22
C LEU A 77 2.94 14.05 15.80
N ASP A 78 3.29 14.88 16.75
CA ASP A 78 3.72 16.27 16.47
C ASP A 78 4.93 16.31 15.55
N ASP A 79 5.89 15.40 15.75
CA ASP A 79 7.02 15.19 14.84
C ASP A 79 7.18 13.72 14.43
N PRO A 80 6.57 13.31 13.31
CA PRO A 80 6.75 11.94 12.76
C PRO A 80 8.20 11.59 12.42
N SER A 81 9.07 12.57 12.20
CA SER A 81 10.45 12.36 11.72
C SER A 81 11.39 11.76 12.76
N ILE A 82 11.02 11.76 14.03
CA ILE A 82 11.78 11.13 15.12
C ILE A 82 11.74 9.61 15.04
N ILE A 83 10.68 9.05 14.42
CA ILE A 83 10.50 7.61 14.31
C ILE A 83 11.30 7.05 13.13
N THR A 84 11.93 5.91 13.37
CA THR A 84 12.46 5.07 12.31
C THR A 84 11.64 3.79 12.24
N LEU A 85 10.95 3.60 11.09
CA LEU A 85 10.07 2.47 10.84
C LEU A 85 10.82 1.35 10.13
N GLY A 86 10.90 0.19 10.78
CA GLY A 86 11.27 -1.08 10.18
C GLY A 86 10.05 -1.93 9.88
N ALA A 87 10.23 -3.02 9.14
CA ALA A 87 9.16 -3.95 8.83
C ALA A 87 9.64 -5.40 8.74
N VAL A 88 8.75 -6.32 9.11
CA VAL A 88 8.87 -7.77 8.90
C VAL A 88 7.66 -8.24 8.11
N GLY A 89 7.88 -8.75 6.89
CA GLY A 89 6.85 -9.06 5.92
C GLY A 89 6.15 -10.39 6.18
N LEU A 90 5.23 -10.41 7.12
CA LEU A 90 4.42 -11.59 7.45
C LEU A 90 3.15 -11.71 6.59
N GLY A 91 2.87 -10.71 5.76
CA GLY A 91 1.71 -10.66 4.88
C GLY A 91 1.81 -11.57 3.66
N SER A 92 0.82 -11.47 2.78
CA SER A 92 0.76 -12.24 1.52
C SER A 92 1.45 -11.52 0.34
N SER A 93 1.36 -10.21 0.25
CA SER A 93 1.96 -9.40 -0.83
C SER A 93 3.33 -8.85 -0.47
N ASN A 94 3.45 -8.24 0.69
CA ASN A 94 4.65 -7.58 1.23
C ASN A 94 5.27 -6.60 0.21
N ASP A 95 4.42 -5.78 -0.42
CA ASP A 95 4.83 -4.86 -1.49
C ASP A 95 5.76 -3.76 -0.96
N PHE A 96 5.65 -3.39 0.32
CA PHE A 96 6.60 -2.49 0.99
C PHE A 96 8.04 -3.00 0.93
N HIS A 97 8.25 -4.31 0.91
CA HIS A 97 9.59 -4.92 0.89
C HIS A 97 10.19 -5.05 -0.50
N LYS A 98 9.43 -4.76 -1.56
CA LYS A 98 9.88 -4.99 -2.93
C LYS A 98 10.70 -3.81 -3.50
N PRO A 99 11.66 -4.12 -4.39
CA PRO A 99 12.15 -5.46 -4.71
C PRO A 99 12.80 -6.11 -3.49
N VAL A 100 12.59 -7.42 -3.30
CA VAL A 100 13.13 -8.14 -2.14
C VAL A 100 14.59 -8.48 -2.41
N ASP A 101 15.49 -7.98 -1.55
CA ASP A 101 16.87 -8.43 -1.51
C ASP A 101 16.93 -9.79 -0.77
N PRO A 102 17.47 -10.86 -1.38
CA PRO A 102 17.63 -12.15 -0.72
C PRO A 102 18.40 -12.06 0.60
N ALA A 103 19.38 -11.15 0.72
CA ALA A 103 20.14 -10.92 1.94
C ALA A 103 19.30 -10.27 3.05
N ALA A 104 18.24 -9.56 2.70
CA ALA A 104 17.28 -8.96 3.61
C ALA A 104 16.09 -9.91 3.90
N THR A 105 16.36 -11.21 4.06
CA THR A 105 15.36 -12.20 4.46
C THR A 105 15.79 -12.99 5.68
N ILE A 106 14.80 -13.53 6.41
CA ILE A 106 14.98 -14.49 7.49
C ILE A 106 14.03 -15.66 7.22
N GLY A 107 14.56 -16.85 6.93
CA GLY A 107 13.74 -18.01 6.59
C GLY A 107 12.79 -17.77 5.40
N GLY A 108 13.20 -16.97 4.40
CA GLY A 108 12.39 -16.59 3.24
C GLY A 108 11.39 -15.47 3.51
N ILE A 109 11.32 -14.93 4.73
CA ILE A 109 10.46 -13.81 5.10
C ILE A 109 11.26 -12.50 4.94
N PRO A 110 10.79 -11.53 4.14
CA PRO A 110 11.52 -10.29 3.92
C PRO A 110 11.51 -9.42 5.19
N VAL A 111 12.65 -8.80 5.49
CA VAL A 111 12.83 -7.91 6.62
C VAL A 111 13.50 -6.61 6.19
N ARG A 112 13.00 -5.48 6.65
CA ARG A 112 13.60 -4.16 6.56
C ARG A 112 13.87 -3.68 7.97
N THR A 113 15.05 -3.97 8.48
CA THR A 113 15.43 -3.71 9.89
C THR A 113 16.84 -3.15 10.02
N ASP A 114 17.43 -2.68 8.93
CA ASP A 114 18.70 -1.98 8.97
C ASP A 114 18.50 -0.51 9.39
N PHE A 115 18.46 -0.30 10.71
CA PHE A 115 18.29 1.03 11.32
C PHE A 115 19.48 1.96 11.09
N ARG A 116 20.69 1.42 10.78
CA ARG A 116 21.88 2.23 10.52
C ARG A 116 21.83 2.91 9.18
N ASN A 117 21.27 2.22 8.18
CA ASN A 117 21.10 2.72 6.83
C ASN A 117 19.66 3.18 6.54
N ALA A 118 18.90 3.48 7.58
CA ALA A 118 17.56 4.05 7.44
C ALA A 118 17.63 5.42 6.77
N PHE A 119 16.74 5.67 5.81
CA PHE A 119 16.69 6.91 5.06
C PHE A 119 15.28 7.52 5.08
N ARG A 120 15.17 8.78 4.68
CA ARG A 120 13.90 9.49 4.68
C ARG A 120 13.10 9.13 3.45
N TYR A 121 11.86 8.73 3.69
CA TYR A 121 10.85 8.44 2.69
C TYR A 121 9.88 9.61 2.53
N ASP A 122 9.44 9.81 1.29
CA ASP A 122 8.25 10.61 1.02
C ASP A 122 7.01 9.84 1.45
N VAL A 123 5.98 10.58 1.87
CA VAL A 123 4.69 10.02 2.21
C VAL A 123 3.65 10.60 1.25
N ILE A 124 2.75 9.78 0.74
CA ILE A 124 1.59 10.26 0.00
C ILE A 124 0.51 10.61 1.02
N GLU A 125 0.15 11.89 1.11
CA GLU A 125 -1.06 12.34 1.80
C GLU A 125 -2.24 12.21 0.84
N VAL A 126 -3.27 11.53 1.28
CA VAL A 126 -4.52 11.35 0.53
C VAL A 126 -5.65 12.02 1.30
N LYS A 127 -6.15 13.14 0.77
CA LYS A 127 -7.38 13.79 1.25
C LYS A 127 -8.53 13.32 0.40
N TYR A 128 -9.59 12.86 1.01
CA TYR A 128 -10.73 12.35 0.27
C TYR A 128 -12.06 12.72 0.93
N LEU A 129 -13.09 12.81 0.07
CA LEU A 129 -14.45 13.10 0.50
C LEU A 129 -15.27 11.81 0.49
N ASP A 130 -15.71 11.39 1.68
CA ASP A 130 -16.59 10.25 1.85
C ASP A 130 -17.97 10.48 1.24
N PRO A 131 -18.78 9.43 1.01
CA PRO A 131 -20.13 9.56 0.47
C PRO A 131 -21.09 10.40 1.32
N ASP A 132 -20.83 10.53 2.62
CA ASP A 132 -21.61 11.37 3.54
C ASP A 132 -21.17 12.85 3.56
N GLY A 133 -20.13 13.20 2.78
CA GLY A 133 -19.59 14.54 2.68
C GLY A 133 -18.48 14.84 3.72
N SER A 134 -18.05 13.88 4.50
CA SER A 134 -16.97 14.05 5.46
C SER A 134 -15.61 14.09 4.77
N GLU A 135 -14.77 15.04 5.14
CA GLU A 135 -13.37 15.09 4.70
C GLU A 135 -12.50 14.21 5.58
N ASN A 136 -11.68 13.39 4.95
CA ASN A 136 -10.78 12.47 5.62
C ASN A 136 -9.36 12.58 5.07
N ILE A 137 -8.37 12.24 5.91
CA ILE A 137 -6.96 12.20 5.52
C ILE A 137 -6.39 10.82 5.87
N ARG A 138 -5.64 10.24 4.92
CA ARG A 138 -4.86 9.02 5.09
C ARG A 138 -3.48 9.19 4.46
N TYR A 139 -2.57 8.33 4.85
CA TYR A 139 -1.19 8.34 4.37
C TYR A 139 -0.79 6.99 3.81
N CYS A 140 -0.04 6.97 2.72
CA CYS A 140 0.50 5.76 2.11
C CYS A 140 2.00 5.87 1.85
N LEU A 141 2.69 4.73 1.86
CA LEU A 141 4.10 4.58 1.50
C LEU A 141 4.31 3.82 0.19
N ILE A 142 3.32 3.05 -0.23
CA ILE A 142 3.47 2.13 -1.37
C ILE A 142 2.70 2.66 -2.56
N ASN A 143 1.37 2.61 -2.48
CA ASN A 143 0.52 3.01 -3.58
C ASN A 143 -0.90 3.34 -3.12
N ALA A 144 -1.64 3.96 -4.04
CA ALA A 144 -3.08 4.06 -3.99
C ALA A 144 -3.65 3.78 -5.39
N SER A 145 -4.90 3.38 -5.46
CA SER A 145 -5.54 3.08 -6.74
C SER A 145 -7.03 3.43 -6.77
N ILE A 146 -7.51 3.74 -7.99
CA ILE A 146 -8.93 3.93 -8.32
C ILE A 146 -9.20 3.10 -9.58
N GLY A 147 -10.35 2.44 -9.66
CA GLY A 147 -10.73 1.65 -10.82
C GLY A 147 -10.56 0.14 -10.61
N ILE A 148 -10.15 -0.57 -11.65
CA ILE A 148 -10.13 -2.05 -11.65
C ILE A 148 -9.26 -2.62 -10.52
N THR A 149 -8.10 -2.02 -10.24
CA THR A 149 -7.22 -2.48 -9.14
C THR A 149 -7.88 -2.31 -7.78
N ALA A 150 -8.45 -1.14 -7.50
CA ALA A 150 -9.16 -0.87 -6.25
C ALA A 150 -10.37 -1.80 -6.07
N GLU A 151 -11.17 -2.01 -7.12
CA GLU A 151 -12.29 -2.95 -7.07
C GLU A 151 -11.84 -4.40 -6.89
N GLY A 152 -10.74 -4.81 -7.52
CA GLY A 152 -10.15 -6.14 -7.32
C GLY A 152 -9.75 -6.36 -5.85
N ASN A 153 -9.11 -5.37 -5.23
CA ASN A 153 -8.73 -5.41 -3.82
C ASN A 153 -9.97 -5.36 -2.90
N ALA A 154 -11.00 -4.60 -3.25
CA ALA A 154 -12.27 -4.56 -2.52
C ALA A 154 -12.98 -5.92 -2.58
N ILE A 155 -13.03 -6.56 -3.74
CA ILE A 155 -13.59 -7.91 -3.91
C ILE A 155 -12.79 -8.92 -3.10
N PHE A 156 -11.45 -8.85 -3.14
CA PHE A 156 -10.57 -9.72 -2.38
C PHE A 156 -10.80 -9.58 -0.87
N THR A 157 -10.89 -8.36 -0.36
CA THR A 157 -11.04 -8.08 1.09
C THR A 157 -12.44 -8.40 1.60
N SER A 158 -13.49 -8.01 0.87
CA SER A 158 -14.89 -8.19 1.25
C SER A 158 -15.50 -9.52 0.81
N GLY A 159 -14.73 -10.36 0.13
CA GLY A 159 -15.21 -11.56 -0.53
C GLY A 159 -16.03 -12.49 0.36
N GLY A 160 -17.11 -13.03 -0.21
CA GLY A 160 -18.02 -13.97 0.46
C GLY A 160 -17.34 -15.27 0.88
N HIS A 161 -18.10 -16.15 1.54
CA HIS A 161 -17.60 -17.39 2.14
C HIS A 161 -16.74 -18.25 1.17
N LEU A 162 -17.15 -18.36 -0.08
CA LEU A 162 -16.42 -19.11 -1.10
C LEU A 162 -15.02 -18.53 -1.37
N LEU A 163 -14.91 -17.19 -1.53
CA LEU A 163 -13.61 -16.55 -1.77
C LEU A 163 -12.70 -16.70 -0.55
N LYS A 164 -13.25 -16.61 0.66
CA LYS A 164 -12.50 -16.85 1.91
C LYS A 164 -11.96 -18.28 2.01
N MET A 165 -12.72 -19.27 1.54
CA MET A 165 -12.22 -20.65 1.44
C MET A 165 -11.05 -20.76 0.45
N ILE A 166 -11.18 -20.14 -0.73
CA ILE A 166 -10.12 -20.14 -1.74
C ILE A 166 -8.88 -19.42 -1.21
N GLN A 167 -9.04 -18.29 -0.51
CA GLN A 167 -7.94 -17.55 0.13
C GLN A 167 -7.12 -18.44 1.09
N ARG A 168 -7.78 -19.32 1.83
CA ARG A 168 -7.11 -20.28 2.74
C ARG A 168 -6.33 -21.38 2.00
N LEU A 169 -6.78 -21.76 0.81
CA LEU A 169 -6.13 -22.77 -0.02
C LEU A 169 -5.00 -22.19 -0.88
N SER A 170 -5.25 -21.05 -1.50
CA SER A 170 -4.29 -20.35 -2.36
C SER A 170 -4.64 -18.86 -2.46
N VAL A 171 -3.79 -18.04 -1.84
CA VAL A 171 -3.91 -16.57 -1.90
C VAL A 171 -3.79 -16.07 -3.34
N GLU A 172 -2.85 -16.63 -4.13
CA GLU A 172 -2.65 -16.24 -5.53
C GLU A 172 -3.90 -16.51 -6.38
N THR A 173 -4.54 -17.66 -6.19
CA THR A 173 -5.78 -18.01 -6.88
C THR A 173 -6.91 -17.04 -6.52
N ALA A 174 -7.04 -16.68 -5.24
CA ALA A 174 -8.05 -15.73 -4.79
C ALA A 174 -7.82 -14.33 -5.35
N ILE A 175 -6.58 -13.85 -5.38
CA ILE A 175 -6.19 -12.59 -6.02
C ILE A 175 -6.57 -12.61 -7.50
N THR A 176 -6.20 -13.67 -8.22
CA THR A 176 -6.47 -13.82 -9.64
C THR A 176 -7.97 -13.81 -9.93
N LEU A 177 -8.77 -14.54 -9.16
CA LEU A 177 -10.23 -14.58 -9.31
C LEU A 177 -10.87 -13.21 -9.01
N SER A 178 -10.37 -12.49 -8.00
CA SER A 178 -10.83 -11.14 -7.67
C SER A 178 -10.50 -10.16 -8.79
N ALA A 179 -9.30 -10.24 -9.36
CA ALA A 179 -8.87 -9.42 -10.48
C ALA A 179 -9.73 -9.71 -11.74
N ILE A 180 -9.96 -11.00 -12.09
CA ILE A 180 -10.80 -11.39 -13.22
C ILE A 180 -12.23 -10.86 -13.02
N LYS A 181 -12.80 -11.01 -11.82
CA LYS A 181 -14.13 -10.49 -11.52
C LYS A 181 -14.17 -8.98 -11.70
N ALA A 182 -13.20 -8.23 -11.16
CA ALA A 182 -13.12 -6.80 -11.32
C ALA A 182 -13.01 -6.40 -12.81
N ILE A 183 -12.14 -7.05 -13.58
CA ILE A 183 -11.96 -6.81 -15.01
C ILE A 183 -13.28 -6.96 -15.78
N ILE A 184 -14.08 -7.96 -15.46
CA ILE A 184 -15.35 -8.23 -16.17
C ILE A 184 -16.46 -7.28 -15.72
N THR A 185 -16.54 -6.98 -14.42
CA THR A 185 -17.71 -6.27 -13.86
C THR A 185 -17.52 -4.76 -13.73
N PHE A 186 -16.28 -4.28 -13.74
CA PHE A 186 -16.00 -2.86 -13.58
C PHE A 186 -16.52 -2.03 -14.76
N ARG A 187 -17.11 -0.89 -14.43
CA ARG A 187 -17.53 0.13 -15.41
C ARG A 187 -16.67 1.36 -15.19
N ASP A 188 -16.13 1.88 -16.28
CA ASP A 188 -15.28 3.07 -16.26
C ASP A 188 -15.98 4.23 -15.57
N ILE A 189 -15.19 5.09 -14.96
CA ILE A 189 -15.66 6.20 -14.14
C ILE A 189 -15.28 7.50 -14.83
N ALA A 190 -16.27 8.33 -15.16
CA ALA A 190 -16.05 9.68 -15.63
C ALA A 190 -15.42 10.51 -14.49
N CYS A 191 -14.18 10.94 -14.68
CA CYS A 191 -13.42 11.70 -13.71
C CYS A 191 -12.81 12.95 -14.37
N ARG A 192 -12.69 14.00 -13.58
CA ARG A 192 -11.82 15.13 -13.85
C ARG A 192 -10.52 14.93 -13.09
N LEU A 193 -9.42 14.97 -13.82
CA LEU A 193 -8.06 14.76 -13.29
C LEU A 193 -7.28 16.06 -13.39
N LYS A 194 -6.66 16.50 -12.29
CA LYS A 194 -5.72 17.61 -12.26
C LYS A 194 -4.35 17.10 -11.82
N ILE A 195 -3.35 17.20 -12.70
CA ILE A 195 -1.96 16.75 -12.49
C ILE A 195 -1.06 17.97 -12.67
N GLY A 196 -0.52 18.52 -11.57
CA GLY A 196 0.15 19.81 -11.62
C GLY A 196 -0.76 20.90 -12.16
N GLU A 197 -0.34 21.55 -13.26
CA GLU A 197 -1.12 22.60 -13.93
C GLU A 197 -2.08 22.06 -15.02
N SER A 198 -1.96 20.79 -15.36
CA SER A 198 -2.81 20.19 -16.42
C SER A 198 -4.10 19.64 -15.83
N GLU A 199 -5.23 19.97 -16.46
CA GLU A 199 -6.54 19.47 -16.07
C GLU A 199 -7.29 18.93 -17.30
N PHE A 200 -7.90 17.74 -17.17
CA PHE A 200 -8.64 17.10 -18.25
C PHE A 200 -9.67 16.10 -17.71
N ASP A 201 -10.70 15.83 -18.53
CA ASP A 201 -11.70 14.80 -18.25
C ASP A 201 -11.27 13.46 -18.88
N ALA A 202 -11.57 12.34 -18.21
CA ALA A 202 -11.25 10.99 -18.66
C ALA A 202 -12.25 9.95 -18.14
N GLU A 203 -12.50 8.93 -18.96
CA GLU A 203 -13.18 7.70 -18.53
C GLU A 203 -12.14 6.75 -17.95
N VAL A 204 -12.02 6.74 -16.63
CA VAL A 204 -10.99 6.02 -15.90
C VAL A 204 -11.34 4.53 -15.80
N SER A 205 -10.59 3.68 -16.49
CA SER A 205 -10.63 2.24 -16.30
C SER A 205 -9.77 1.82 -15.10
N ASN A 206 -8.58 2.40 -14.98
CA ASN A 206 -7.69 2.19 -13.83
C ASN A 206 -6.73 3.37 -13.67
N LEU A 207 -6.49 3.75 -12.44
CA LEU A 207 -5.55 4.78 -12.06
C LEU A 207 -4.70 4.26 -10.90
N GLY A 208 -3.39 4.12 -11.11
CA GLY A 208 -2.41 3.80 -10.09
C GLY A 208 -1.61 5.03 -9.70
N VAL A 209 -1.56 5.34 -8.41
CA VAL A 209 -0.74 6.38 -7.81
C VAL A 209 0.31 5.69 -6.96
N ILE A 210 1.59 5.78 -7.33
CA ILE A 210 2.62 4.92 -6.77
C ILE A 210 3.81 5.69 -6.18
N LYS A 211 4.33 5.17 -5.08
CA LYS A 211 5.63 5.48 -4.51
C LYS A 211 6.55 4.24 -4.51
N ASN A 212 5.95 3.06 -4.67
CA ASN A 212 6.62 1.82 -5.01
C ASN A 212 5.91 1.23 -6.25
N PRO A 213 6.64 0.85 -7.32
CA PRO A 213 6.00 0.35 -8.54
C PRO A 213 5.36 -1.04 -8.39
N HIS A 214 5.72 -1.80 -7.35
CA HIS A 214 5.17 -3.11 -7.07
C HIS A 214 3.85 -3.04 -6.31
N PHE A 215 2.88 -3.84 -6.70
CA PHE A 215 1.58 -3.92 -6.05
C PHE A 215 0.91 -5.28 -6.28
N THR A 216 -0.05 -5.62 -5.42
CA THR A 216 -0.84 -6.85 -5.49
C THR A 216 0.03 -8.10 -5.75
N GLY A 217 1.16 -8.19 -5.07
CA GLY A 217 2.07 -9.34 -5.12
C GLY A 217 3.01 -9.36 -6.32
N LYS A 218 2.53 -9.62 -7.55
CA LYS A 218 3.39 -9.81 -8.73
C LYS A 218 3.28 -8.70 -9.78
N LEU A 219 2.33 -7.79 -9.61
CA LEU A 219 2.13 -6.71 -10.57
C LEU A 219 3.15 -5.59 -10.34
N CYS A 220 3.59 -4.98 -11.42
CA CYS A 220 4.56 -3.88 -11.35
C CYS A 220 4.35 -2.92 -12.51
N TYR A 221 4.33 -1.61 -12.20
CA TYR A 221 4.49 -0.58 -13.20
C TYR A 221 5.97 -0.40 -13.56
N ASP A 222 6.25 -0.03 -14.79
CA ASP A 222 7.61 0.30 -15.26
C ASP A 222 7.96 1.78 -15.08
N THR A 223 7.09 2.55 -14.43
CA THR A 223 7.34 3.94 -14.07
C THR A 223 8.46 3.99 -13.01
N LYS A 224 9.57 4.62 -13.38
CA LYS A 224 10.69 4.81 -12.46
C LYS A 224 10.33 5.85 -11.42
N ILE A 225 10.26 5.45 -10.18
CA ILE A 225 9.97 6.28 -9.01
C ILE A 225 10.96 5.94 -7.89
N GLU A 226 11.44 6.96 -7.19
CA GLU A 226 12.31 6.78 -6.04
C GLU A 226 11.57 7.14 -4.75
N PRO A 227 11.89 6.49 -3.64
CA PRO A 227 11.15 6.70 -2.39
C PRO A 227 11.29 8.11 -1.81
N ASP A 228 12.22 8.94 -2.29
CA ASP A 228 12.54 10.25 -1.74
C ASP A 228 12.76 11.35 -2.81
N ASP A 229 12.19 11.16 -4.02
CA ASP A 229 12.36 12.09 -5.16
C ASP A 229 11.33 13.24 -5.19
N GLY A 230 10.44 13.31 -4.19
CA GLY A 230 9.43 14.37 -4.08
C GLY A 230 8.28 14.23 -5.07
N THR A 231 8.14 13.08 -5.74
CA THR A 231 7.10 12.84 -6.74
C THR A 231 6.35 11.54 -6.51
N ILE A 232 5.16 11.43 -7.06
CA ILE A 232 4.39 10.19 -7.26
C ILE A 232 4.40 9.82 -8.73
N GLY A 233 4.44 8.52 -9.00
CA GLY A 233 4.14 7.98 -10.32
C GLY A 233 2.64 7.88 -10.51
N ILE A 234 2.13 8.39 -11.62
CA ILE A 234 0.70 8.36 -11.97
C ILE A 234 0.56 7.52 -13.23
N ASN A 235 -0.20 6.43 -13.15
CA ASN A 235 -0.37 5.47 -14.24
C ASN A 235 -1.87 5.34 -14.54
N LEU A 236 -2.30 5.89 -15.65
CA LEU A 236 -3.70 5.97 -16.04
C LEU A 236 -3.99 5.04 -17.22
N CYS A 237 -5.09 4.32 -17.12
CA CYS A 237 -5.75 3.63 -18.23
C CYS A 237 -7.13 4.21 -18.44
N THR A 238 -7.51 4.48 -19.69
CA THR A 238 -8.79 5.09 -20.02
C THR A 238 -9.54 4.27 -21.07
N ASP A 239 -10.86 4.18 -20.92
CA ASP A 239 -11.77 3.62 -21.93
C ASP A 239 -11.33 2.26 -22.47
N LEU A 240 -10.98 1.33 -21.56
CA LEU A 240 -10.50 0.00 -21.90
C LEU A 240 -11.67 -0.98 -22.11
N ASN A 241 -11.70 -1.62 -23.29
CA ASN A 241 -12.54 -2.79 -23.48
C ASN A 241 -11.99 -4.03 -22.75
N LEU A 242 -12.75 -5.13 -22.72
CA LEU A 242 -12.40 -6.32 -21.95
C LEU A 242 -11.05 -6.94 -22.40
N LEU A 243 -10.76 -6.98 -23.69
CA LEU A 243 -9.51 -7.53 -24.20
C LEU A 243 -8.32 -6.65 -23.82
N GLU A 244 -8.49 -5.33 -23.92
CA GLU A 244 -7.47 -4.36 -23.51
C GLU A 244 -7.17 -4.46 -22.01
N ARG A 245 -8.17 -4.66 -21.14
CA ARG A 245 -7.99 -4.88 -19.69
C ARG A 245 -7.16 -6.14 -19.42
N ILE A 246 -7.39 -7.23 -20.13
CA ILE A 246 -6.59 -8.46 -20.01
C ILE A 246 -5.16 -8.21 -20.49
N ASN A 247 -4.98 -7.47 -21.58
CA ASN A 247 -3.66 -7.11 -22.09
C ASN A 247 -2.89 -6.25 -21.09
N ILE A 248 -3.52 -5.25 -20.46
CA ILE A 248 -2.91 -4.42 -19.40
C ILE A 248 -2.50 -5.30 -18.21
N LEU A 249 -3.37 -6.20 -17.73
CA LEU A 249 -3.00 -7.12 -16.65
C LEU A 249 -1.77 -7.95 -17.02
N THR A 250 -1.73 -8.51 -18.24
CA THR A 250 -0.59 -9.29 -18.72
C THR A 250 0.69 -8.45 -18.81
N ALA A 251 0.55 -7.20 -19.25
CA ALA A 251 1.67 -6.26 -19.34
C ALA A 251 2.24 -5.90 -17.96
N LEU A 252 1.37 -5.68 -16.96
CA LEU A 252 1.77 -5.44 -15.58
C LEU A 252 2.54 -6.63 -14.97
N TYR A 253 2.14 -7.87 -15.29
CA TYR A 253 2.91 -9.06 -14.92
C TYR A 253 4.28 -9.11 -15.57
N LYS A 254 4.41 -8.56 -16.77
CA LYS A 254 5.68 -8.49 -17.54
C LYS A 254 6.48 -7.22 -17.25
N HIS A 255 6.00 -6.37 -16.34
CA HIS A 255 6.61 -5.07 -16.02
C HIS A 255 6.78 -4.17 -17.26
N HIS A 256 5.76 -4.11 -18.09
CA HIS A 256 5.75 -3.36 -19.35
C HIS A 256 4.40 -2.66 -19.56
N PHE A 257 4.21 -1.54 -18.90
CA PHE A 257 2.95 -0.78 -18.90
C PHE A 257 3.02 0.47 -19.78
N SER A 258 4.12 1.22 -19.70
CA SER A 258 4.23 2.50 -20.40
C SER A 258 4.27 2.31 -21.91
N GLY A 259 3.62 3.24 -22.63
CA GLY A 259 3.56 3.22 -24.09
C GLY A 259 2.51 2.29 -24.69
N LEU A 260 1.73 1.59 -23.87
CA LEU A 260 0.59 0.81 -24.37
C LEU A 260 -0.55 1.77 -24.82
N PRO A 261 -1.39 1.34 -25.78
CA PRO A 261 -2.57 2.11 -26.16
C PRO A 261 -3.46 2.44 -24.97
N LYS A 262 -4.02 3.65 -24.97
CA LYS A 262 -4.91 4.15 -23.89
C LYS A 262 -4.28 4.18 -22.50
N THR A 263 -2.95 4.17 -22.42
CA THR A 263 -2.21 4.38 -21.19
C THR A 263 -1.47 5.70 -21.20
N ARG A 264 -1.34 6.32 -20.03
CA ARG A 264 -0.55 7.53 -19.84
C ARG A 264 0.17 7.46 -18.49
N CYS A 265 1.42 7.94 -18.47
CA CYS A 265 2.24 7.96 -17.26
C CYS A 265 2.77 9.36 -17.01
N TRP A 266 2.78 9.78 -15.76
CA TRP A 266 3.36 11.05 -15.33
C TRP A 266 4.13 10.85 -14.02
N LYS A 267 4.99 11.80 -13.73
CA LYS A 267 5.52 12.08 -12.41
C LYS A 267 5.05 13.47 -11.99
N SER A 268 4.51 13.58 -10.79
CA SER A 268 4.02 14.86 -10.25
C SER A 268 4.15 14.85 -8.72
N SER A 269 4.18 16.02 -8.11
CA SER A 269 4.07 16.15 -6.65
C SER A 269 2.63 16.07 -6.17
N SER A 270 1.64 16.19 -7.08
CA SER A 270 0.21 16.16 -6.72
C SER A 270 -0.67 15.63 -7.84
N LEU A 271 -1.81 15.08 -7.44
CA LEU A 271 -2.91 14.67 -8.31
C LEU A 271 -4.22 14.93 -7.57
N LYS A 272 -5.22 15.48 -8.28
CA LYS A 272 -6.61 15.54 -7.82
C LYS A 272 -7.50 14.78 -8.77
N VAL A 273 -8.39 13.97 -8.21
CA VAL A 273 -9.41 13.22 -8.93
C VAL A 273 -10.78 13.65 -8.40
N THR A 274 -11.67 14.04 -9.29
CA THR A 274 -13.05 14.41 -8.95
C THR A 274 -14.00 13.64 -9.84
N SER A 275 -15.06 13.08 -9.27
CA SER A 275 -16.11 12.39 -10.00
C SER A 275 -17.49 12.73 -9.43
N ASN A 276 -18.50 12.75 -10.30
CA ASN A 276 -19.90 12.84 -9.88
C ASN A 276 -20.45 11.49 -9.36
N ARG A 277 -19.64 10.43 -9.43
CA ARG A 277 -19.97 9.10 -8.90
C ARG A 277 -19.03 8.75 -7.77
N ILE A 278 -19.52 8.00 -6.81
CA ILE A 278 -18.70 7.41 -5.76
C ILE A 278 -17.85 6.29 -6.38
N PHE A 279 -16.55 6.33 -6.14
CA PHE A 279 -15.59 5.32 -6.57
C PHE A 279 -14.93 4.64 -5.37
N THR A 280 -14.41 3.46 -5.62
CA THR A 280 -13.55 2.75 -4.67
C THR A 280 -12.16 3.34 -4.75
N LEU A 281 -11.61 3.74 -3.59
CA LEU A 281 -10.25 4.21 -3.41
C LEU A 281 -9.53 3.21 -2.52
N GLU A 282 -8.42 2.71 -3.00
CA GLU A 282 -7.53 1.81 -2.26
C GLU A 282 -6.23 2.54 -1.92
N MET A 283 -5.69 2.31 -0.73
CA MET A 283 -4.49 2.95 -0.18
C MET A 283 -3.71 1.93 0.66
N ASP A 284 -2.56 1.44 0.16
CA ASP A 284 -1.73 0.41 0.81
C ASP A 284 -2.56 -0.81 1.32
N GLY A 285 -3.60 -1.20 0.58
CA GLY A 285 -4.50 -2.30 0.93
C GLY A 285 -5.77 -1.90 1.70
N GLU A 286 -5.87 -0.68 2.22
CA GLU A 286 -7.08 -0.15 2.85
C GLU A 286 -8.07 0.36 1.80
N ILE A 287 -9.35 0.00 1.96
CA ILE A 287 -10.41 0.32 1.00
C ILE A 287 -11.39 1.33 1.61
N VAL A 288 -11.63 2.42 0.88
CA VAL A 288 -12.65 3.41 1.20
C VAL A 288 -13.50 3.76 -0.02
N ARG A 289 -14.58 4.49 0.19
CA ARG A 289 -15.44 5.03 -0.89
C ARG A 289 -15.29 6.53 -0.91
N ALA A 290 -15.10 7.12 -2.10
CA ALA A 290 -14.90 8.56 -2.24
C ALA A 290 -15.54 9.10 -3.51
N SER A 291 -15.76 10.40 -3.58
CA SER A 291 -16.12 11.14 -4.79
C SER A 291 -15.02 12.11 -5.24
N ILE A 292 -14.16 12.50 -4.29
CA ILE A 292 -12.99 13.34 -4.53
C ILE A 292 -11.81 12.68 -3.82
N ALA A 293 -10.64 12.65 -4.48
CA ALA A 293 -9.38 12.25 -3.86
C ALA A 293 -8.26 13.19 -4.32
N GLU A 294 -7.52 13.73 -3.37
CA GLU A 294 -6.33 14.56 -3.61
C GLU A 294 -5.11 13.85 -3.04
N PHE A 295 -4.11 13.65 -3.87
CA PHE A 295 -2.85 13.01 -3.53
C PHE A 295 -1.75 14.06 -3.53
N ASN A 296 -1.06 14.24 -2.42
CA ASN A 296 0.05 15.18 -2.30
C ASN A 296 1.27 14.46 -1.72
N VAL A 297 2.43 14.73 -2.26
CA VAL A 297 3.68 14.22 -1.69
C VAL A 297 4.08 15.10 -0.52
N ILE A 298 4.34 14.49 0.64
CA ILE A 298 5.04 15.13 1.75
C ILE A 298 6.48 14.63 1.71
N PRO A 299 7.44 15.46 1.26
CA PRO A 299 8.79 14.99 1.03
C PRO A 299 9.50 14.61 2.33
N LYS A 300 10.20 13.47 2.31
CA LYS A 300 11.15 13.03 3.35
C LYS A 300 10.57 13.04 4.77
N LYS A 301 9.28 12.69 4.90
CA LYS A 301 8.51 12.88 6.13
C LYS A 301 8.79 11.84 7.20
N VAL A 302 9.04 10.59 6.83
CA VAL A 302 9.32 9.50 7.77
C VAL A 302 10.67 8.85 7.46
N ARG A 303 11.29 8.21 8.45
CA ARG A 303 12.48 7.40 8.23
C ARG A 303 12.08 5.94 8.15
N CYS A 304 12.53 5.24 7.11
CA CYS A 304 12.30 3.80 6.96
C CYS A 304 13.62 3.06 6.83
N CYS A 305 13.67 1.84 7.39
CA CYS A 305 14.80 0.93 7.22
C CYS A 305 14.88 0.42 5.76
N ARG A 306 16.08 0.09 5.35
CA ARG A 306 16.33 -0.70 4.12
C ARG A 306 16.24 -2.19 4.39
#